data_3722fa12c1ac745b5c7b5fdce2468c44
#
_entry.id   3722fa12c1ac745b5c7b5fdce2468c44
#
_cell.length_a   1.000
_cell.length_b   1.000
_cell.length_c   1.000
_cell.angle_alpha   90.00
_cell.angle_beta   90.00
_cell.angle_gamma   90.00
#
_symmetry.space_group_name_H-M   'P 1'
#
loop_
_entity.id
_entity.type
_entity.pdbx_description
1 polymer ?
#
loop_
_entity_poly.entity_id
_entity_poly.type
_entity_poly.pdbx_seq_one_letter_code
_entity_poly.pdbx_strand_id
1 'polypeptide(L)'
;WTRGFVAIQDEAQTGGNGAGAFRYLDTSYGTSGQPETVYYSVVARTNPDNPVAEGELGWYAGASLFNGDDEVLFLGKPWAANSWGFDAQDGACDSDVNGCGFSAVELSDTPSLIVVKMDFDGVGGVTTSLWVDPSDCAEGTPEVVYEDANNPGFNRLRFQAGNGPAYMDFDEVRLGRTWDDVVPNDGGGGSDCPEDINGDGIVGFGDVLSALSAWGTTDAAADVDGDGIVAFGDVLAVLSSFGPC
;
A
#
# COMPACT_ATOMS: atom_id res chain seq x y z
N TRP A 1 5.69 4.77 -16.65
CA TRP A 1 4.47 5.10 -15.90
C TRP A 1 4.60 6.51 -15.34
N THR A 2 3.74 7.43 -15.79
CA THR A 2 3.60 8.72 -15.15
C THR A 2 2.69 8.50 -13.95
N ARG A 3 3.24 8.50 -12.75
CA ARG A 3 2.46 8.44 -11.51
C ARG A 3 1.58 9.68 -11.46
N GLY A 4 0.27 9.49 -11.41
CA GLY A 4 -0.72 10.56 -11.33
C GLY A 4 -1.33 10.59 -9.94
N PHE A 5 -0.79 11.42 -9.04
CA PHE A 5 -1.39 11.59 -7.72
C PHE A 5 -2.78 12.23 -7.83
N VAL A 6 -3.74 11.68 -7.09
CA VAL A 6 -5.03 12.32 -6.86
C VAL A 6 -4.90 13.16 -5.58
N ALA A 7 -4.88 14.47 -5.73
CA ALA A 7 -4.94 15.38 -4.59
C ALA A 7 -6.36 15.44 -4.04
N ILE A 8 -6.54 15.15 -2.75
CA ILE A 8 -7.79 15.39 -2.03
C ILE A 8 -7.55 16.55 -1.09
N GLN A 9 -8.34 17.59 -1.27
CA GLN A 9 -8.27 18.81 -0.51
C GLN A 9 -9.59 19.03 0.24
N ASP A 10 -9.52 19.21 1.56
CA ASP A 10 -10.61 19.84 2.34
C ASP A 10 -10.25 21.32 2.54
N GLU A 11 -10.95 22.20 1.84
CA GLU A 11 -10.94 23.61 2.22
C GLU A 11 -11.78 23.73 3.47
N ALA A 12 -11.15 24.12 4.59
CA ALA A 12 -11.73 24.27 5.91
C ALA A 12 -13.19 24.71 5.87
N GLN A 13 -14.11 23.77 5.85
CA GLN A 13 -15.53 24.05 5.99
C GLN A 13 -15.88 24.03 7.46
N THR A 14 -16.34 25.14 7.96
CA THR A 14 -16.95 25.27 9.28
C THR A 14 -18.15 24.32 9.38
N GLY A 15 -17.91 23.10 9.88
CA GLY A 15 -18.93 22.19 10.35
C GLY A 15 -19.56 21.28 9.30
N GLY A 16 -18.80 20.38 8.69
CA GLY A 16 -19.43 19.35 7.86
C GLY A 16 -18.46 18.40 7.19
N ASN A 17 -18.94 17.27 6.88
CA ASN A 17 -18.36 16.13 6.20
C ASN A 17 -17.26 16.52 5.20
N GLY A 18 -16.03 16.06 5.45
CA GLY A 18 -14.87 16.31 4.64
C GLY A 18 -15.05 15.89 3.16
N ALA A 19 -14.18 16.38 2.30
CA ALA A 19 -14.16 16.01 0.89
C ALA A 19 -13.92 14.50 0.73
N GLY A 20 -14.63 13.85 -0.18
CA GLY A 20 -14.44 12.43 -0.42
C GLY A 20 -14.92 11.97 -1.78
N ALA A 21 -14.21 11.00 -2.35
CA ALA A 21 -14.58 10.31 -3.56
C ALA A 21 -14.80 8.81 -3.27
N PHE A 22 -15.90 8.26 -3.76
CA PHE A 22 -16.27 6.85 -3.54
C PHE A 22 -16.17 6.01 -4.81
N ARG A 23 -15.79 4.75 -4.62
CA ARG A 23 -15.91 3.72 -5.63
C ARG A 23 -16.45 2.43 -5.03
N TYR A 24 -17.51 1.89 -5.60
CA TYR A 24 -17.94 0.54 -5.29
C TYR A 24 -17.01 -0.48 -5.91
N LEU A 25 -16.75 -1.54 -5.18
CA LEU A 25 -15.98 -2.68 -5.65
C LEU A 25 -16.90 -3.68 -6.35
N ASP A 26 -16.36 -4.44 -7.30
CA ASP A 26 -17.15 -5.43 -8.05
C ASP A 26 -17.49 -6.67 -7.20
N THR A 27 -16.84 -6.79 -6.02
CA THR A 27 -17.07 -7.87 -5.05
C THR A 27 -17.03 -7.32 -3.62
N SER A 28 -17.60 -8.10 -2.69
CA SER A 28 -17.51 -7.84 -1.25
C SER A 28 -16.44 -8.75 -0.63
N TYR A 29 -15.70 -8.23 0.33
CA TYR A 29 -14.64 -8.92 1.04
C TYR A 29 -14.99 -9.09 2.51
N GLY A 30 -14.59 -10.22 3.12
CA GLY A 30 -14.88 -10.53 4.54
C GLY A 30 -16.34 -10.88 4.84
N THR A 31 -17.19 -10.99 3.81
CA THR A 31 -18.64 -11.18 3.95
C THR A 31 -19.11 -12.61 3.69
N SER A 32 -18.19 -13.50 3.29
CA SER A 32 -18.53 -14.84 2.80
C SER A 32 -18.94 -15.83 3.89
N GLY A 33 -18.71 -15.50 5.16
CA GLY A 33 -18.85 -16.43 6.28
C GLY A 33 -17.79 -17.55 6.26
N GLN A 34 -16.69 -17.34 5.55
CA GLN A 34 -15.53 -18.22 5.49
C GLN A 34 -14.27 -17.40 5.79
N PRO A 35 -13.21 -18.00 6.35
CA PRO A 35 -11.93 -17.33 6.50
C PRO A 35 -11.42 -16.80 5.16
N GLU A 36 -10.90 -15.59 5.20
CA GLU A 36 -10.46 -14.87 4.00
C GLU A 36 -9.33 -13.89 4.35
N THR A 37 -8.26 -13.89 3.57
CA THR A 37 -7.19 -12.89 3.68
C THR A 37 -7.32 -11.90 2.54
N VAL A 38 -7.23 -10.61 2.88
CA VAL A 38 -7.23 -9.50 1.92
C VAL A 38 -6.09 -8.55 2.26
N TYR A 39 -5.33 -8.16 1.25
CA TYR A 39 -4.33 -7.13 1.33
C TYR A 39 -4.85 -5.86 0.66
N TYR A 40 -4.52 -4.72 1.23
CA TYR A 40 -4.88 -3.41 0.73
C TYR A 40 -3.70 -2.47 0.88
N SER A 41 -3.33 -1.77 -0.18
CA SER A 41 -2.25 -0.78 -0.12
C SER A 41 -2.61 0.53 -0.80
N VAL A 42 -1.93 1.58 -0.39
CA VAL A 42 -2.00 2.92 -0.95
C VAL A 42 -0.65 3.59 -0.84
N VAL A 43 -0.24 4.29 -1.88
CA VAL A 43 0.88 5.23 -1.81
C VAL A 43 0.31 6.59 -1.43
N ALA A 44 0.87 7.22 -0.41
CA ALA A 44 0.42 8.51 0.08
C ALA A 44 1.59 9.40 0.50
N ARG A 45 1.39 10.73 0.42
CA ARG A 45 2.33 11.74 0.93
C ARG A 45 1.58 13.00 1.32
N THR A 46 2.19 13.85 2.14
CA THR A 46 1.74 15.22 2.29
C THR A 46 2.00 16.00 1.00
N ASN A 47 1.09 16.91 0.65
CA ASN A 47 1.24 17.68 -0.59
C ASN A 47 2.39 18.70 -0.45
N PRO A 48 3.44 18.65 -1.30
CA PRO A 48 4.61 19.52 -1.17
C PRO A 48 4.32 20.99 -1.46
N ASP A 49 3.27 21.30 -2.23
CA ASP A 49 2.87 22.68 -2.55
C ASP A 49 2.04 23.31 -1.42
N ASN A 50 1.49 22.48 -0.54
CA ASN A 50 0.69 22.89 0.62
C ASN A 50 1.12 22.05 1.84
N PRO A 51 2.32 22.27 2.38
CA PRO A 51 2.80 21.48 3.50
C PRO A 51 1.95 21.75 4.74
N VAL A 52 1.53 20.67 5.41
CA VAL A 52 0.91 20.75 6.72
C VAL A 52 1.99 21.05 7.74
N ALA A 53 1.71 21.91 8.72
CA ALA A 53 2.68 22.20 9.78
C ALA A 53 2.98 20.94 10.60
N GLU A 54 4.26 20.73 10.92
CA GLU A 54 4.67 19.59 11.75
C GLU A 54 3.88 19.57 13.07
N GLY A 55 3.39 18.40 13.45
CA GLY A 55 2.70 18.18 14.72
C GLY A 55 1.25 18.65 14.77
N GLU A 56 0.65 19.11 13.68
CA GLU A 56 -0.78 19.42 13.67
C GLU A 56 -1.62 18.14 13.81
N LEU A 57 -2.28 18.02 14.95
CA LEU A 57 -3.30 17.01 15.24
C LEU A 57 -4.68 17.56 14.92
N GLY A 58 -5.67 16.69 14.90
CA GLY A 58 -7.06 17.09 14.77
C GLY A 58 -7.57 17.21 13.32
N TRP A 59 -6.83 16.64 12.36
CA TRP A 59 -7.28 16.43 10.99
C TRP A 59 -6.97 15.01 10.52
N TYR A 60 -7.62 14.57 9.48
CA TYR A 60 -7.40 13.24 8.90
C TYR A 60 -7.39 13.30 7.38
N ALA A 61 -6.64 12.41 6.76
CA ALA A 61 -6.71 12.17 5.34
C ALA A 61 -6.29 10.73 5.03
N GLY A 62 -7.07 10.03 4.21
CA GLY A 62 -6.80 8.62 3.96
C GLY A 62 -7.71 8.00 2.91
N ALA A 63 -7.48 6.72 2.72
CA ALA A 63 -8.22 5.83 1.85
C ALA A 63 -8.93 4.79 2.73
N SER A 64 -10.25 4.85 2.79
CA SER A 64 -11.07 4.07 3.71
C SER A 64 -11.84 2.97 3.00
N LEU A 65 -12.08 1.89 3.72
CA LEU A 65 -12.94 0.79 3.32
C LEU A 65 -14.29 0.89 4.01
N PHE A 66 -15.36 0.64 3.28
CA PHE A 66 -16.74 0.76 3.75
C PHE A 66 -17.57 -0.48 3.46
N ASN A 67 -18.50 -0.78 4.37
CA ASN A 67 -19.62 -1.68 4.12
C ASN A 67 -20.90 -0.83 3.96
N GLY A 68 -21.37 -0.67 2.72
CA GLY A 68 -22.43 0.29 2.47
C GLY A 68 -22.01 1.72 2.84
N ASP A 69 -22.64 2.29 3.87
CA ASP A 69 -22.33 3.63 4.37
C ASP A 69 -21.49 3.62 5.66
N ASP A 70 -21.21 2.44 6.21
CA ASP A 70 -20.45 2.28 7.44
C ASP A 70 -18.96 2.13 7.12
N GLU A 71 -18.12 2.98 7.70
CA GLU A 71 -16.67 2.88 7.63
C GLU A 71 -16.19 1.69 8.46
N VAL A 72 -15.36 0.83 7.88
CA VAL A 72 -14.85 -0.39 8.56
C VAL A 72 -13.35 -0.37 8.75
N LEU A 73 -12.65 0.41 7.95
CA LEU A 73 -11.22 0.67 8.09
C LEU A 73 -10.88 2.01 7.45
N PHE A 74 -10.23 2.87 8.19
CA PHE A 74 -9.54 4.05 7.67
C PHE A 74 -8.05 3.75 7.55
N LEU A 75 -7.41 4.08 6.44
CA LEU A 75 -5.97 3.93 6.22
C LEU A 75 -5.37 5.24 5.73
N GLY A 76 -4.34 5.74 6.40
CA GLY A 76 -3.70 7.00 6.05
C GLY A 76 -3.15 7.74 7.25
N LYS A 77 -3.43 9.04 7.36
CA LYS A 77 -3.17 9.85 8.56
C LYS A 77 -4.43 9.93 9.43
N PRO A 78 -4.50 9.15 10.52
CA PRO A 78 -5.63 9.21 11.45
C PRO A 78 -5.65 10.53 12.24
N TRP A 79 -6.82 10.82 12.84
CA TRP A 79 -7.05 12.06 13.60
C TRP A 79 -6.03 12.34 14.71
N ALA A 80 -5.66 11.30 15.46
CA ALA A 80 -4.91 11.42 16.71
C ALA A 80 -3.40 11.29 16.55
N ALA A 81 -2.89 11.01 15.34
CA ALA A 81 -1.47 10.78 15.10
C ALA A 81 -0.92 11.66 13.99
N ASN A 82 0.36 11.98 14.07
CA ASN A 82 1.12 12.65 13.00
C ASN A 82 2.02 11.66 12.25
N SER A 83 1.54 10.43 12.12
CA SER A 83 2.19 9.34 11.42
C SER A 83 1.18 8.57 10.59
N TRP A 84 1.67 7.70 9.72
CA TRP A 84 0.83 6.75 8.98
C TRP A 84 0.20 5.76 9.95
N GLY A 85 -1.02 5.32 9.63
CA GLY A 85 -1.72 4.36 10.47
C GLY A 85 -3.09 3.97 9.93
N PHE A 86 -3.81 3.23 10.74
CA PHE A 86 -5.20 2.87 10.47
C PHE A 86 -6.09 3.13 11.69
N ASP A 87 -7.39 3.27 11.42
CA ASP A 87 -8.48 3.22 12.39
C ASP A 87 -9.43 2.09 11.96
N ALA A 88 -9.55 1.06 12.78
CA ALA A 88 -10.32 -0.14 12.47
C ALA A 88 -11.81 0.01 12.74
N GLN A 89 -12.28 1.14 13.27
CA GLN A 89 -13.71 1.36 13.53
C GLN A 89 -14.11 2.72 14.03
N ASP A 90 -15.30 3.17 13.67
CA ASP A 90 -16.23 4.11 14.29
C ASP A 90 -15.70 5.45 14.85
N GLY A 91 -14.58 5.93 14.37
CA GLY A 91 -14.05 7.26 14.72
C GLY A 91 -13.61 7.41 16.17
N ALA A 92 -13.33 6.32 16.86
CA ALA A 92 -12.86 6.30 18.25
C ALA A 92 -11.33 6.41 18.36
N CYS A 93 -10.63 6.77 17.31
CA CYS A 93 -9.21 7.03 17.33
C CYS A 93 -8.89 8.38 18.01
N ASP A 94 -9.40 8.57 19.20
CA ASP A 94 -8.88 9.58 20.11
C ASP A 94 -7.91 8.90 21.08
N SER A 95 -6.86 9.52 21.44
CA SER A 95 -5.72 9.24 22.31
C SER A 95 -5.64 7.93 23.13
N ASP A 96 -6.63 7.08 23.19
CA ASP A 96 -6.74 5.92 24.06
C ASP A 96 -6.97 4.55 23.37
N VAL A 97 -6.59 4.43 22.07
CA VAL A 97 -6.05 3.14 21.58
C VAL A 97 -7.03 1.99 21.34
N ASN A 98 -8.30 2.18 21.23
CA ASN A 98 -9.19 1.12 20.77
C ASN A 98 -9.42 1.27 19.26
N GLY A 99 -8.93 0.33 18.46
CA GLY A 99 -9.15 0.30 17.02
C GLY A 99 -8.11 1.00 16.18
N CYS A 100 -7.08 1.63 16.78
CA CYS A 100 -6.06 2.35 16.06
C CYS A 100 -4.71 1.64 16.05
N GLY A 101 -4.04 1.72 14.93
CA GLY A 101 -2.64 1.33 14.79
C GLY A 101 -1.83 2.45 14.16
N PHE A 102 -0.75 2.87 14.83
CA PHE A 102 0.13 3.92 14.34
C PHE A 102 1.51 3.38 14.05
N SER A 103 2.02 3.69 12.86
CA SER A 103 3.41 3.45 12.49
C SER A 103 4.34 4.43 13.22
N ALA A 104 5.61 4.05 13.35
CA ALA A 104 6.66 4.97 13.75
C ALA A 104 7.11 5.91 12.61
N VAL A 105 6.65 5.67 11.37
CA VAL A 105 6.99 6.49 10.21
C VAL A 105 6.12 7.76 10.22
N GLU A 106 6.79 8.90 10.36
CA GLU A 106 6.14 10.21 10.35
C GLU A 106 5.69 10.59 8.93
N LEU A 107 4.72 11.50 8.86
CA LEU A 107 4.27 12.07 7.60
C LEU A 107 5.38 12.88 6.94
N SER A 108 5.49 12.77 5.62
CA SER A 108 6.43 13.57 4.82
C SER A 108 5.88 13.83 3.42
N ASP A 109 6.55 14.69 2.67
CA ASP A 109 6.32 14.93 1.23
C ASP A 109 6.95 13.85 0.34
N THR A 110 7.75 12.96 0.94
CA THR A 110 8.21 11.73 0.28
C THR A 110 7.08 10.71 0.28
N PRO A 111 6.75 10.11 -0.86
CA PRO A 111 5.72 9.08 -0.90
C PRO A 111 6.06 7.87 -0.03
N SER A 112 5.11 7.43 0.78
CA SER A 112 5.18 6.19 1.55
C SER A 112 4.17 5.17 1.01
N LEU A 113 4.57 3.91 0.92
CA LEU A 113 3.70 2.78 0.68
C LEU A 113 3.13 2.29 2.01
N ILE A 114 1.81 2.36 2.15
CA ILE A 114 1.11 1.91 3.35
C ILE A 114 0.36 0.64 2.99
N VAL A 115 0.61 -0.44 3.71
CA VAL A 115 0.03 -1.77 3.45
C VAL A 115 -0.71 -2.25 4.68
N VAL A 116 -1.92 -2.74 4.50
CA VAL A 116 -2.64 -3.50 5.52
C VAL A 116 -3.02 -4.88 4.99
N LYS A 117 -2.99 -5.85 5.89
CA LYS A 117 -3.54 -7.17 5.72
C LYS A 117 -4.72 -7.32 6.67
N MET A 118 -5.82 -7.83 6.17
CA MET A 118 -7.02 -8.14 6.92
C MET A 118 -7.28 -9.64 6.84
N ASP A 119 -7.08 -10.34 7.95
CA ASP A 119 -7.37 -11.77 8.09
C ASP A 119 -8.73 -11.93 8.74
N PHE A 120 -9.78 -12.20 7.94
CA PHE A 120 -11.14 -12.48 8.40
C PHE A 120 -11.26 -13.92 8.86
N ASP A 121 -11.86 -14.15 10.02
CA ASP A 121 -12.06 -15.49 10.60
C ASP A 121 -13.31 -16.22 10.06
N GLY A 122 -14.17 -15.52 9.32
CA GLY A 122 -15.42 -16.01 8.77
C GLY A 122 -16.60 -16.02 9.74
N VAL A 123 -16.42 -15.55 10.97
CA VAL A 123 -17.49 -15.44 11.98
C VAL A 123 -17.67 -14.01 12.52
N GLY A 124 -16.99 -13.06 11.89
CA GLY A 124 -17.10 -11.62 12.15
C GLY A 124 -15.85 -10.99 12.73
N GLY A 125 -14.84 -11.77 13.11
CA GLY A 125 -13.56 -11.25 13.57
C GLY A 125 -12.62 -10.96 12.41
N VAL A 126 -11.77 -9.94 12.59
CA VAL A 126 -10.66 -9.63 11.68
C VAL A 126 -9.40 -9.28 12.46
N THR A 127 -8.27 -9.78 12.00
CA THR A 127 -6.94 -9.32 12.44
C THR A 127 -6.38 -8.40 11.37
N THR A 128 -6.13 -7.14 11.72
CA THR A 128 -5.54 -6.13 10.84
C THR A 128 -4.07 -5.93 11.19
N SER A 129 -3.19 -6.09 10.21
CA SER A 129 -1.75 -5.89 10.34
C SER A 129 -1.30 -4.76 9.43
N LEU A 130 -0.34 -3.93 9.89
CA LEU A 130 0.16 -2.73 9.20
C LEU A 130 1.64 -2.82 8.92
N TRP A 131 2.05 -2.40 7.73
CA TRP A 131 3.41 -2.10 7.32
C TRP A 131 3.45 -0.73 6.64
N VAL A 132 4.50 0.03 6.87
CA VAL A 132 4.78 1.28 6.16
C VAL A 132 6.18 1.19 5.57
N ASP A 133 6.28 1.48 4.28
CA ASP A 133 7.52 1.37 3.50
C ASP A 133 8.25 0.02 3.72
N PRO A 134 7.54 -1.13 3.57
CA PRO A 134 8.17 -2.42 3.72
C PRO A 134 9.36 -2.56 2.76
N SER A 135 10.51 -2.99 3.31
CA SER A 135 11.77 -3.03 2.57
C SER A 135 11.93 -4.28 1.69
N ASP A 136 11.09 -5.29 1.92
CA ASP A 136 11.25 -6.60 1.30
C ASP A 136 10.05 -6.96 0.43
N CYS A 137 10.33 -7.71 -0.63
CA CYS A 137 9.31 -8.32 -1.49
C CYS A 137 8.46 -9.36 -0.73
N ALA A 138 8.93 -9.85 0.42
CA ALA A 138 8.21 -10.80 1.28
C ALA A 138 7.49 -10.08 2.42
N GLU A 139 6.36 -10.64 2.84
CA GLU A 139 5.64 -10.20 4.03
C GLU A 139 6.52 -10.34 5.28
N GLY A 140 7.05 -9.23 5.76
CA GLY A 140 7.85 -9.15 6.98
C GLY A 140 7.00 -9.10 8.24
N THR A 141 7.65 -8.81 9.38
CA THR A 141 6.92 -8.58 10.63
C THR A 141 6.13 -7.27 10.56
N PRO A 142 4.82 -7.26 10.85
CA PRO A 142 4.04 -6.03 10.87
C PRO A 142 4.48 -5.10 11.99
N GLU A 143 4.38 -3.79 11.76
CA GLU A 143 4.63 -2.77 12.79
C GLU A 143 3.54 -2.75 13.84
N VAL A 144 2.30 -3.00 13.41
CA VAL A 144 1.11 -3.01 14.27
C VAL A 144 0.22 -4.17 13.90
N VAL A 145 -0.38 -4.78 14.91
CA VAL A 145 -1.44 -5.79 14.77
C VAL A 145 -2.60 -5.42 15.69
N TYR A 146 -3.82 -5.44 15.16
CA TYR A 146 -5.05 -5.19 15.89
C TYR A 146 -6.09 -6.26 15.59
N GLU A 147 -6.79 -6.75 16.62
CA GLU A 147 -7.87 -7.72 16.50
C GLU A 147 -9.22 -7.03 16.76
N ASP A 148 -10.12 -7.11 15.78
CA ASP A 148 -11.50 -6.63 15.89
C ASP A 148 -12.45 -7.83 15.85
N ALA A 149 -13.39 -7.87 16.80
CA ALA A 149 -14.34 -8.97 16.92
C ALA A 149 -15.63 -8.78 16.09
N ASN A 150 -15.84 -7.61 15.46
CA ASN A 150 -17.10 -7.25 14.81
C ASN A 150 -16.93 -6.50 13.49
N ASN A 151 -16.08 -6.96 12.62
CA ASN A 151 -15.90 -6.36 11.31
C ASN A 151 -16.85 -6.98 10.27
N PRO A 152 -17.74 -6.19 9.64
CA PRO A 152 -18.73 -6.70 8.68
C PRO A 152 -18.16 -6.98 7.28
N GLY A 153 -16.86 -6.83 7.08
CA GLY A 153 -16.24 -6.82 5.76
C GLY A 153 -16.50 -5.52 4.99
N PHE A 154 -16.16 -5.45 3.72
CA PHE A 154 -16.29 -4.23 2.94
C PHE A 154 -16.64 -4.48 1.47
N ASN A 155 -17.21 -3.44 0.81
CA ASN A 155 -17.59 -3.45 -0.60
C ASN A 155 -17.37 -2.11 -1.31
N ARG A 156 -16.77 -1.14 -0.62
CA ARG A 156 -16.60 0.21 -1.16
C ARG A 156 -15.30 0.84 -0.65
N LEU A 157 -14.64 1.59 -1.52
CA LEU A 157 -13.48 2.41 -1.21
C LEU A 157 -13.88 3.88 -1.19
N ARG A 158 -13.29 4.66 -0.27
CA ARG A 158 -13.42 6.11 -0.21
C ARG A 158 -12.08 6.76 0.06
N PHE A 159 -11.70 7.73 -0.77
CA PHE A 159 -10.70 8.72 -0.37
C PHE A 159 -11.38 9.82 0.39
N GLN A 160 -10.81 10.23 1.51
CA GLN A 160 -11.38 11.28 2.34
C GLN A 160 -10.31 12.10 3.05
N ALA A 161 -10.67 13.37 3.32
CA ALA A 161 -9.90 14.28 4.14
C ALA A 161 -10.86 15.19 4.91
N GLY A 162 -10.53 15.59 6.12
CA GLY A 162 -11.40 16.44 6.92
C GLY A 162 -10.74 17.06 8.13
N ASN A 163 -11.45 18.07 8.65
CA ASN A 163 -11.17 18.82 9.88
C ASN A 163 -9.93 19.70 9.88
N GLY A 164 -9.48 20.15 8.73
CA GLY A 164 -8.37 21.09 8.68
C GLY A 164 -7.81 21.23 7.27
N PRO A 165 -6.72 21.94 7.09
CA PRO A 165 -6.01 22.04 5.83
C PRO A 165 -5.29 20.71 5.55
N ALA A 166 -6.06 19.66 5.24
CA ALA A 166 -5.56 18.34 4.92
C ALA A 166 -5.28 18.27 3.42
N TYR A 167 -4.02 18.48 3.06
CA TYR A 167 -3.56 18.36 1.69
C TYR A 167 -2.71 17.10 1.57
N MET A 168 -3.30 16.04 1.01
CA MET A 168 -2.59 14.79 0.76
C MET A 168 -2.76 14.33 -0.67
N ASP A 169 -1.71 13.77 -1.18
CA ASP A 169 -1.66 13.13 -2.48
C ASP A 169 -1.73 11.61 -2.27
N PHE A 170 -2.58 10.94 -3.05
CA PHE A 170 -2.74 9.48 -3.06
C PHE A 170 -2.49 8.93 -4.46
N ASP A 171 -1.87 7.75 -4.51
CA ASP A 171 -1.62 7.02 -5.74
C ASP A 171 -1.62 5.51 -5.49
N GLU A 172 -1.61 4.73 -6.56
CA GLU A 172 -1.39 3.28 -6.56
C GLU A 172 -2.20 2.51 -5.52
N VAL A 173 -3.52 2.72 -5.48
CA VAL A 173 -4.40 1.91 -4.65
C VAL A 173 -4.48 0.52 -5.22
N ARG A 174 -4.12 -0.47 -4.40
CA ARG A 174 -4.17 -1.88 -4.77
C ARG A 174 -4.97 -2.67 -3.75
N LEU A 175 -5.65 -3.70 -4.23
CA LEU A 175 -6.40 -4.64 -3.42
C LEU A 175 -6.16 -6.04 -3.98
N GLY A 176 -5.78 -6.99 -3.13
CA GLY A 176 -5.40 -8.31 -3.57
C GLY A 176 -5.57 -9.39 -2.52
N ARG A 177 -5.15 -10.60 -2.86
CA ARG A 177 -5.22 -11.79 -2.01
C ARG A 177 -3.86 -12.23 -1.49
N THR A 178 -2.81 -11.70 -2.08
CA THR A 178 -1.43 -11.97 -1.74
C THR A 178 -0.67 -10.68 -1.49
N TRP A 179 0.46 -10.79 -0.84
CA TRP A 179 1.39 -9.68 -0.64
C TRP A 179 1.81 -9.04 -1.96
N ASP A 180 2.15 -9.85 -2.95
CA ASP A 180 2.64 -9.41 -4.26
C ASP A 180 1.59 -8.65 -5.08
N ASP A 181 0.29 -8.85 -4.79
CA ASP A 181 -0.78 -8.09 -5.44
C ASP A 181 -0.75 -6.59 -5.05
N VAL A 182 -0.20 -6.26 -3.87
CA VAL A 182 -0.33 -4.94 -3.26
C VAL A 182 1.00 -4.23 -2.98
N VAL A 183 2.07 -4.98 -2.79
CA VAL A 183 3.42 -4.42 -2.68
C VAL A 183 4.05 -4.47 -4.05
N PRO A 184 4.35 -3.29 -4.66
CA PRO A 184 5.02 -3.28 -5.94
C PRO A 184 6.39 -3.94 -5.77
N ASN A 185 6.63 -4.98 -6.52
CA ASN A 185 7.99 -5.38 -6.82
C ASN A 185 8.54 -4.30 -7.74
N ASP A 186 8.97 -3.17 -7.14
CA ASP A 186 9.68 -2.13 -7.89
C ASP A 186 11.02 -2.70 -8.31
N GLY A 187 11.02 -3.41 -9.42
CA GLY A 187 12.11 -3.76 -10.32
C GLY A 187 13.56 -3.47 -9.96
N GLY A 188 13.85 -3.46 -8.71
CA GLY A 188 15.20 -3.72 -8.22
C GLY A 188 15.26 -5.23 -8.05
N GLY A 189 15.88 -5.94 -8.98
CA GLY A 189 16.04 -7.38 -8.95
C GLY A 189 16.30 -7.83 -7.52
N GLY A 190 15.25 -8.35 -6.85
CA GLY A 190 15.38 -8.88 -5.51
C GLY A 190 16.39 -10.00 -5.57
N SER A 191 17.19 -10.15 -4.52
CA SER A 191 18.23 -11.19 -4.42
C SER A 191 17.72 -12.61 -4.68
N ASP A 192 16.41 -12.79 -4.78
CA ASP A 192 15.77 -14.09 -4.98
C ASP A 192 15.33 -14.35 -6.42
N CYS A 193 15.32 -13.33 -7.31
CA CYS A 193 14.98 -13.47 -8.72
C CYS A 193 15.84 -12.55 -9.61
N PRO A 194 17.14 -12.80 -9.70
CA PRO A 194 18.05 -11.96 -10.47
C PRO A 194 17.76 -11.97 -11.98
N GLU A 195 16.98 -12.92 -12.45
CA GLU A 195 16.56 -13.05 -13.84
C GLU A 195 15.38 -12.15 -14.23
N ASP A 196 14.65 -11.57 -13.26
CA ASP A 196 13.61 -10.54 -13.48
C ASP A 196 14.27 -9.15 -13.57
N ILE A 197 14.90 -8.90 -14.72
CA ILE A 197 15.74 -7.70 -14.95
C ILE A 197 14.88 -6.44 -15.08
N ASN A 198 13.66 -6.59 -15.59
CA ASN A 198 12.75 -5.45 -15.76
C ASN A 198 11.88 -5.18 -14.53
N GLY A 199 11.86 -6.12 -13.55
CA GLY A 199 11.20 -6.02 -12.29
C GLY A 199 9.68 -6.05 -12.34
N ASP A 200 9.11 -6.76 -13.29
CA ASP A 200 7.66 -6.87 -13.43
C ASP A 200 7.05 -8.04 -12.62
N GLY A 201 7.89 -8.80 -11.91
CA GLY A 201 7.50 -9.98 -11.10
C GLY A 201 7.38 -11.26 -11.89
N ILE A 202 7.77 -11.27 -13.16
CA ILE A 202 7.71 -12.44 -14.04
C ILE A 202 8.97 -12.50 -14.89
N VAL A 203 9.78 -13.53 -14.74
CA VAL A 203 10.86 -13.78 -15.70
C VAL A 203 10.26 -14.16 -17.05
N GLY A 204 10.42 -13.30 -18.02
CA GLY A 204 9.79 -13.45 -19.32
C GLY A 204 10.58 -12.87 -20.49
N PHE A 205 9.89 -12.64 -21.61
CA PHE A 205 10.54 -12.09 -22.79
C PHE A 205 11.01 -10.64 -22.60
N GLY A 206 10.38 -9.90 -21.69
CA GLY A 206 10.80 -8.54 -21.29
C GLY A 206 12.22 -8.51 -20.74
N ASP A 207 12.59 -9.50 -19.93
CA ASP A 207 13.90 -9.62 -19.29
C ASP A 207 14.97 -10.01 -20.29
N VAL A 208 14.64 -10.90 -21.22
CA VAL A 208 15.52 -11.22 -22.35
C VAL A 208 15.86 -9.96 -23.14
N LEU A 209 14.87 -9.09 -23.41
CA LEU A 209 15.11 -7.82 -24.11
C LEU A 209 15.94 -6.85 -23.26
N SER A 210 15.75 -6.82 -21.96
CA SER A 210 16.53 -6.02 -21.01
C SER A 210 18.00 -6.48 -21.00
N ALA A 211 18.26 -7.78 -20.87
CA ALA A 211 19.60 -8.35 -20.96
C ALA A 211 20.27 -8.04 -22.32
N LEU A 212 19.54 -8.21 -23.42
CA LEU A 212 20.06 -7.90 -24.76
C LEU A 212 20.34 -6.42 -24.97
N SER A 213 19.58 -5.52 -24.34
CA SER A 213 19.81 -4.09 -24.42
C SER A 213 21.07 -3.64 -23.68
N ALA A 214 21.43 -4.35 -22.63
CA ALA A 214 22.65 -4.16 -21.82
C ALA A 214 23.87 -4.97 -22.31
N TRP A 215 23.75 -5.68 -23.41
CA TRP A 215 24.77 -6.58 -23.91
C TRP A 215 26.16 -5.94 -24.04
N GLY A 216 27.18 -6.60 -23.47
CA GLY A 216 28.56 -6.15 -23.49
C GLY A 216 28.88 -5.02 -22.51
N THR A 217 27.93 -4.64 -21.65
CA THR A 217 28.15 -3.69 -20.55
C THR A 217 28.47 -4.38 -19.24
N THR A 218 28.76 -3.59 -18.20
CA THR A 218 28.94 -4.04 -16.82
C THR A 218 27.74 -3.65 -15.96
N ASP A 219 26.53 -3.65 -16.54
CA ASP A 219 25.30 -3.32 -15.84
C ASP A 219 24.95 -4.44 -14.85
N ALA A 220 25.09 -4.14 -13.56
CA ALA A 220 24.89 -5.11 -12.49
C ALA A 220 23.45 -5.64 -12.38
N ALA A 221 22.46 -4.91 -12.91
CA ALA A 221 21.08 -5.38 -12.93
C ALA A 221 20.82 -6.43 -14.02
N ALA A 222 21.62 -6.43 -15.07
CA ALA A 222 21.51 -7.36 -16.19
C ALA A 222 22.61 -8.44 -16.19
N ASP A 223 23.62 -8.31 -15.30
CA ASP A 223 24.68 -9.31 -15.05
C ASP A 223 24.15 -10.36 -14.06
N VAL A 224 23.30 -11.24 -14.56
CA VAL A 224 22.55 -12.22 -13.78
C VAL A 224 23.44 -13.32 -13.22
N ASP A 225 24.47 -13.73 -13.93
CA ASP A 225 25.41 -14.78 -13.50
C ASP A 225 26.58 -14.23 -12.67
N GLY A 226 26.70 -12.88 -12.57
CA GLY A 226 27.67 -12.20 -11.72
C GLY A 226 29.12 -12.27 -12.20
N ASP A 227 29.36 -12.54 -13.49
CA ASP A 227 30.70 -12.64 -14.05
C ASP A 227 31.34 -11.29 -14.37
N GLY A 228 30.59 -10.20 -14.26
CA GLY A 228 31.00 -8.81 -14.42
C GLY A 228 30.79 -8.24 -15.83
N ILE A 229 30.12 -8.97 -16.72
CA ILE A 229 29.79 -8.51 -18.07
C ILE A 229 28.50 -9.15 -18.57
N VAL A 230 27.55 -8.34 -19.03
CA VAL A 230 26.32 -8.86 -19.62
C VAL A 230 26.58 -9.55 -20.94
N ALA A 231 26.39 -10.86 -21.00
CA ALA A 231 26.75 -11.71 -22.10
C ALA A 231 25.73 -12.84 -22.33
N PHE A 232 26.14 -13.92 -22.99
CA PHE A 232 25.27 -15.04 -23.31
C PHE A 232 24.84 -15.82 -22.07
N GLY A 233 25.67 -15.84 -21.01
CA GLY A 233 25.36 -16.50 -19.73
C GLY A 233 24.11 -15.94 -19.09
N ASP A 234 23.99 -14.63 -19.07
CA ASP A 234 22.85 -13.90 -18.48
C ASP A 234 21.55 -14.17 -19.23
N VAL A 235 21.59 -14.08 -20.56
CA VAL A 235 20.42 -14.41 -21.40
C VAL A 235 19.99 -15.86 -21.19
N LEU A 236 20.94 -16.79 -21.04
CA LEU A 236 20.62 -18.18 -20.79
C LEU A 236 20.02 -18.39 -19.41
N ALA A 237 20.51 -17.67 -18.39
CA ALA A 237 19.93 -17.68 -17.05
C ALA A 237 18.46 -17.24 -17.08
N VAL A 238 18.17 -16.09 -17.69
CA VAL A 238 16.80 -15.59 -17.87
C VAL A 238 15.92 -16.61 -18.59
N LEU A 239 16.38 -17.20 -19.71
CA LEU A 239 15.61 -18.18 -20.48
C LEU A 239 15.32 -19.47 -19.69
N SER A 240 16.17 -19.83 -18.74
CA SER A 240 15.99 -21.04 -17.92
C SER A 240 15.05 -20.84 -16.73
N SER A 241 14.74 -19.58 -16.38
CA SER A 241 13.96 -19.19 -15.19
C SER A 241 12.56 -18.67 -15.53
N PHE A 242 12.07 -18.81 -16.76
CA PHE A 242 10.77 -18.30 -17.18
C PHE A 242 9.64 -18.73 -16.22
N GLY A 243 8.92 -17.75 -15.68
CA GLY A 243 7.82 -17.94 -14.75
C GLY A 243 7.67 -16.78 -13.76
N PRO A 244 6.71 -16.86 -12.85
CA PRO A 244 6.61 -15.87 -11.80
C PRO A 244 7.81 -15.96 -10.85
N CYS A 245 8.31 -14.82 -10.45
CA CYS A 245 9.20 -14.69 -9.32
C CYS A 245 8.40 -14.79 -8.02
#